data_a6f4da6902163f245ba26799ce594592
#
_entry.id   a6f4da6902163f245ba26799ce594592
#
_cell.length_a   1.000
_cell.length_b   1.000
_cell.length_c   1.000
_cell.angle_alpha   90.00
_cell.angle_beta   90.00
_cell.angle_gamma   90.00
#
_symmetry.space_group_name_H-M   'P 1'
#
loop_
_entity.id
_entity.type
_entity.pdbx_description
1 polymer ?
#
loop_
_entity_poly.entity_id
_entity_poly.type
_entity_poly.pdbx_seq_one_letter_code
_entity_poly.pdbx_strand_id
1 'polypeptide(L)'
;MKKYCPILVFILLLSCSHKLNPEKEFSRSLFQAFDHTAENLFSRNIEGPAVDASGRLFVVNYEKDGTIGLVHPDGKVELFVTLPGKSIGNSIQFNSAGNMLVADFAAHNILEVNTTTKEVSVYCHDAGFNQPNDICINKKGMVFASDPNWQKQTGQIWRIDTDRKATLLKKDMGTTNGICLSPDGKTLYVNESVQRRIWAFDVDEKGNLGEQRIFALFTDYGFDGMKCDMRGNLYATRYGKGTVVVFTPGGKQIQEITLKGKDVSNLVFGGKDYRTCFVTLQDRKGMEKFRVDVPGK
;
A
#
# COMPACT_ATOMS: atom_id res chain seq x y z
N MET A 1 20.21 -18.55 79.86
CA MET A 1 20.26 -17.60 78.73
C MET A 1 20.08 -18.38 77.43
N LYS A 2 18.84 -18.40 76.84
CA LYS A 2 18.57 -19.07 75.58
C LYS A 2 18.74 -18.04 74.45
N LYS A 3 19.66 -18.31 73.51
CA LYS A 3 19.88 -17.49 72.30
C LYS A 3 18.87 -17.88 71.24
N TYR A 4 18.02 -16.92 70.86
CA TYR A 4 17.15 -17.05 69.70
C TYR A 4 17.93 -16.64 68.42
N CYS A 5 18.00 -17.54 67.45
CA CYS A 5 18.53 -17.26 66.13
C CYS A 5 17.35 -16.88 65.22
N PRO A 6 17.34 -15.74 64.55
CA PRO A 6 16.27 -15.41 63.62
C PRO A 6 16.51 -16.11 62.26
N ILE A 7 15.53 -16.94 61.86
CA ILE A 7 15.50 -17.52 60.52
C ILE A 7 15.03 -16.44 59.54
N LEU A 8 15.93 -16.01 58.66
CA LEU A 8 15.64 -15.12 57.56
C LEU A 8 15.01 -15.92 56.43
N VAL A 9 13.69 -15.79 56.23
CA VAL A 9 12.97 -16.42 55.10
C VAL A 9 13.17 -15.52 53.87
N PHE A 10 13.98 -15.91 52.94
CA PHE A 10 14.11 -15.28 51.61
C PHE A 10 12.90 -15.71 50.76
N ILE A 11 11.92 -14.84 50.57
CA ILE A 11 10.86 -15.04 49.59
C ILE A 11 11.42 -14.66 48.21
N LEU A 12 11.80 -15.66 47.40
CA LEU A 12 12.08 -15.50 45.98
C LEU A 12 10.77 -15.21 45.25
N LEU A 13 10.52 -13.94 44.97
CA LEU A 13 9.51 -13.55 44.01
C LEU A 13 9.97 -13.94 42.61
N LEU A 14 9.58 -15.13 42.15
CA LEU A 14 9.67 -15.54 40.75
C LEU A 14 8.69 -14.68 39.93
N SER A 15 9.19 -13.61 39.36
CA SER A 15 8.49 -12.85 38.35
C SER A 15 8.39 -13.72 37.07
N CYS A 16 7.31 -14.48 36.95
CA CYS A 16 6.94 -15.12 35.70
C CYS A 16 6.45 -14.03 34.73
N SER A 17 7.36 -13.44 33.98
CA SER A 17 6.98 -12.66 32.81
C SER A 17 6.45 -13.63 31.72
N HIS A 18 5.15 -13.86 31.71
CA HIS A 18 4.49 -14.55 30.60
C HIS A 18 4.67 -13.67 29.36
N LYS A 19 5.68 -13.95 28.52
CA LYS A 19 5.76 -13.39 27.18
C LYS A 19 4.50 -13.85 26.45
N LEU A 20 3.63 -12.93 26.09
CA LEU A 20 2.47 -13.21 25.25
C LEU A 20 2.96 -13.85 23.94
N ASN A 21 2.21 -14.82 23.42
CA ASN A 21 2.44 -15.33 22.09
C ASN A 21 2.42 -14.14 21.11
N PRO A 22 3.42 -13.98 20.22
CA PRO A 22 3.52 -12.84 19.30
C PRO A 22 2.24 -12.55 18.50
N GLU A 23 1.50 -13.59 18.09
CA GLU A 23 0.21 -13.41 17.41
C GLU A 23 -0.87 -12.82 18.30
N LYS A 24 -0.90 -13.19 19.59
CA LYS A 24 -1.84 -12.59 20.56
C LYS A 24 -1.47 -11.16 20.89
N GLU A 25 -0.19 -10.85 20.95
CA GLU A 25 0.30 -9.48 21.13
C GLU A 25 -0.12 -8.62 19.93
N PHE A 26 0.20 -9.06 18.71
CA PHE A 26 -0.20 -8.39 17.47
C PHE A 26 -1.71 -8.14 17.42
N SER A 27 -2.54 -9.15 17.73
CA SER A 27 -4.00 -9.04 17.63
C SER A 27 -4.62 -8.02 18.58
N ARG A 28 -3.92 -7.65 19.66
CA ARG A 28 -4.37 -6.71 20.69
C ARG A 28 -3.77 -5.31 20.57
N SER A 29 -2.71 -5.14 19.77
CA SER A 29 -1.97 -3.89 19.63
C SER A 29 -2.44 -3.13 18.40
N LEU A 30 -3.34 -2.14 18.60
CA LEU A 30 -3.75 -1.24 17.52
C LEU A 30 -2.65 -0.23 17.22
N PHE A 31 -2.44 0.06 15.93
CA PHE A 31 -1.52 1.08 15.42
C PHE A 31 -0.05 0.89 15.83
N GLN A 32 0.32 -0.31 16.23
CA GLN A 32 1.71 -0.69 16.51
C GLN A 32 2.22 -1.60 15.41
N ALA A 33 3.39 -1.27 14.84
CA ALA A 33 3.99 -2.02 13.74
C ALA A 33 4.80 -3.23 14.23
N PHE A 34 4.70 -4.32 13.48
CA PHE A 34 5.41 -5.58 13.66
C PHE A 34 6.00 -6.03 12.33
N ASP A 35 7.13 -6.72 12.35
CA ASP A 35 7.66 -7.37 11.16
C ASP A 35 6.64 -8.39 10.63
N HIS A 36 6.44 -8.41 9.31
CA HIS A 36 5.62 -9.41 8.66
C HIS A 36 6.47 -10.41 7.87
N THR A 37 7.46 -9.93 7.14
CA THR A 37 8.42 -10.78 6.43
C THR A 37 9.82 -10.61 7.01
N ALA A 38 10.73 -11.51 6.66
CA ALA A 38 12.16 -11.24 6.82
C ALA A 38 12.60 -10.08 5.91
N GLU A 39 13.73 -9.48 6.23
CA GLU A 39 14.37 -8.46 5.39
C GLU A 39 15.05 -9.09 4.18
N ASN A 40 15.27 -8.29 3.14
CA ASN A 40 15.99 -8.66 1.92
C ASN A 40 15.36 -9.80 1.10
N LEU A 41 14.03 -10.00 1.22
CA LEU A 41 13.29 -10.94 0.38
C LEU A 41 12.90 -10.34 -0.97
N PHE A 42 12.87 -9.02 -1.08
CA PHE A 42 12.46 -8.29 -2.28
C PHE A 42 13.62 -7.46 -2.85
N SER A 43 13.44 -6.96 -4.07
CA SER A 43 14.33 -5.93 -4.58
C SER A 43 14.09 -4.59 -3.86
N ARG A 44 14.92 -3.58 -4.15
CA ARG A 44 14.69 -2.22 -3.62
C ARG A 44 13.43 -1.56 -4.18
N ASN A 45 12.84 -2.11 -5.23
CA ASN A 45 11.59 -1.64 -5.81
C ASN A 45 10.36 -2.38 -5.26
N ILE A 46 10.44 -2.92 -4.03
CA ILE A 46 9.27 -3.52 -3.35
C ILE A 46 8.16 -2.50 -3.27
N GLU A 47 6.98 -2.84 -3.83
CA GLU A 47 5.84 -1.94 -3.98
C GLU A 47 4.53 -2.73 -4.13
N GLY A 48 3.44 -1.99 -4.36
CA GLY A 48 2.15 -2.46 -4.83
C GLY A 48 1.56 -3.66 -4.13
N PRO A 49 1.50 -3.70 -2.79
CA PRO A 49 0.85 -4.80 -2.09
C PRO A 49 -0.64 -4.81 -2.41
N ALA A 50 -1.18 -5.99 -2.70
CA ALA A 50 -2.60 -6.19 -2.97
C ALA A 50 -3.11 -7.49 -2.37
N VAL A 51 -4.36 -7.49 -1.91
CA VAL A 51 -5.04 -8.66 -1.35
C VAL A 51 -6.19 -9.04 -2.25
N ASP A 52 -6.26 -10.32 -2.66
CA ASP A 52 -7.35 -10.83 -3.48
C ASP A 52 -8.60 -11.16 -2.65
N ALA A 53 -9.69 -11.52 -3.32
CA ALA A 53 -10.96 -11.85 -2.69
C ALA A 53 -10.88 -13.09 -1.77
N SER A 54 -9.87 -13.94 -1.91
CA SER A 54 -9.61 -15.09 -1.03
C SER A 54 -8.71 -14.75 0.17
N GLY A 55 -8.22 -13.50 0.25
CA GLY A 55 -7.35 -13.02 1.33
C GLY A 55 -5.87 -13.29 1.11
N ARG A 56 -5.45 -13.70 -0.11
CA ARG A 56 -4.02 -13.89 -0.43
C ARG A 56 -3.36 -12.54 -0.69
N LEU A 57 -2.18 -12.34 -0.12
CA LEU A 57 -1.38 -11.13 -0.27
C LEU A 57 -0.33 -11.29 -1.37
N PHE A 58 -0.29 -10.35 -2.30
CA PHE A 58 0.68 -10.29 -3.38
C PHE A 58 1.46 -8.99 -3.33
N VAL A 59 2.73 -9.04 -3.76
CA VAL A 59 3.65 -7.88 -3.73
C VAL A 59 4.55 -7.96 -4.94
N VAL A 60 4.79 -6.82 -5.61
CA VAL A 60 5.70 -6.77 -6.76
C VAL A 60 7.18 -6.85 -6.32
N ASN A 61 8.02 -7.31 -7.25
CA ASN A 61 9.48 -7.30 -7.16
C ASN A 61 10.08 -8.22 -6.08
N TYR A 62 9.50 -9.43 -5.93
CA TYR A 62 10.05 -10.50 -5.09
C TYR A 62 11.40 -10.98 -5.64
N GLU A 63 12.44 -11.09 -4.78
CA GLU A 63 13.84 -11.39 -5.10
C GLU A 63 14.48 -10.39 -6.07
N LYS A 64 13.83 -10.09 -7.18
CA LYS A 64 14.31 -9.19 -8.25
C LYS A 64 13.17 -8.43 -8.90
N ASP A 65 13.51 -7.37 -9.61
CA ASP A 65 12.56 -6.60 -10.40
C ASP A 65 11.87 -7.46 -11.48
N GLY A 66 10.63 -7.11 -11.79
CA GLY A 66 9.84 -7.80 -12.81
C GLY A 66 9.21 -9.11 -12.34
N THR A 67 9.06 -9.32 -11.05
CA THR A 67 8.39 -10.47 -10.47
C THR A 67 7.23 -10.06 -9.57
N ILE A 68 6.31 -10.98 -9.29
CA ILE A 68 5.28 -10.85 -8.25
C ILE A 68 5.41 -12.02 -7.30
N GLY A 69 5.49 -11.73 -6.01
CA GLY A 69 5.52 -12.72 -4.93
C GLY A 69 4.14 -12.91 -4.30
N LEU A 70 3.83 -14.15 -3.89
CA LEU A 70 2.73 -14.47 -2.98
C LEU A 70 3.29 -14.55 -1.56
N VAL A 71 2.75 -13.68 -0.68
CA VAL A 71 3.17 -13.60 0.72
C VAL A 71 2.20 -14.39 1.59
N HIS A 72 2.72 -15.39 2.29
CA HIS A 72 1.95 -16.24 3.20
C HIS A 72 1.70 -15.56 4.56
N PRO A 73 0.68 -16.01 5.32
CA PRO A 73 0.38 -15.45 6.64
C PRO A 73 1.55 -15.54 7.65
N ASP A 74 2.45 -16.53 7.49
CA ASP A 74 3.66 -16.69 8.31
C ASP A 74 4.85 -15.83 7.86
N GLY A 75 4.65 -14.99 6.81
CA GLY A 75 5.65 -14.08 6.26
C GLY A 75 6.62 -14.71 5.25
N LYS A 76 6.46 -15.99 4.92
CA LYS A 76 7.18 -16.59 3.80
C LYS A 76 6.65 -16.05 2.48
N VAL A 77 7.53 -16.03 1.48
CA VAL A 77 7.19 -15.53 0.14
C VAL A 77 7.59 -16.56 -0.88
N GLU A 78 6.74 -16.78 -1.87
CA GLU A 78 7.05 -17.61 -3.03
C GLU A 78 6.80 -16.83 -4.33
N LEU A 79 7.54 -17.18 -5.38
CA LEU A 79 7.36 -16.59 -6.70
C LEU A 79 5.99 -16.98 -7.27
N PHE A 80 5.15 -15.99 -7.53
CA PHE A 80 3.85 -16.21 -8.15
C PHE A 80 3.93 -16.15 -9.68
N VAL A 81 4.52 -15.08 -10.24
CA VAL A 81 4.67 -14.89 -11.70
C VAL A 81 5.87 -13.99 -12.00
N THR A 82 6.49 -14.19 -13.17
CA THR A 82 7.49 -13.29 -13.75
C THR A 82 6.81 -12.49 -14.88
N LEU A 83 6.96 -11.16 -14.84
CA LEU A 83 6.45 -10.27 -15.87
C LEU A 83 7.31 -10.36 -17.15
N PRO A 84 6.73 -10.14 -18.34
CA PRO A 84 7.44 -10.33 -19.59
C PRO A 84 8.42 -9.20 -19.91
N GLY A 85 9.48 -9.55 -20.62
CA GLY A 85 10.44 -8.59 -21.20
C GLY A 85 11.12 -7.72 -20.14
N LYS A 86 10.99 -6.40 -20.27
CA LYS A 86 11.54 -5.41 -19.34
C LYS A 86 10.53 -4.87 -18.34
N SER A 87 9.33 -5.47 -18.27
CA SER A 87 8.26 -5.00 -17.38
C SER A 87 8.67 -5.09 -15.92
N ILE A 88 8.41 -4.01 -15.18
CA ILE A 88 8.60 -3.91 -13.73
C ILE A 88 7.32 -3.35 -13.14
N GLY A 89 6.62 -4.17 -12.35
CA GLY A 89 5.40 -3.75 -11.69
C GLY A 89 5.66 -2.76 -10.56
N ASN A 90 4.74 -1.79 -10.39
CA ASN A 90 4.76 -0.85 -9.26
C ASN A 90 3.52 -0.98 -8.37
N SER A 91 2.35 -1.27 -8.92
CA SER A 91 1.17 -1.54 -8.10
C SER A 91 0.30 -2.64 -8.69
N ILE A 92 -0.51 -3.26 -7.84
CA ILE A 92 -1.46 -4.32 -8.20
C ILE A 92 -2.87 -3.92 -7.74
N GLN A 93 -3.87 -4.15 -8.58
CA GLN A 93 -5.28 -4.16 -8.20
C GLN A 93 -5.97 -5.38 -8.82
N PHE A 94 -6.98 -5.93 -8.15
CA PHE A 94 -7.77 -7.02 -8.69
C PHE A 94 -9.02 -6.50 -9.39
N ASN A 95 -9.27 -6.95 -10.60
CA ASN A 95 -10.53 -6.67 -11.29
C ASN A 95 -11.65 -7.64 -10.82
N SER A 96 -12.87 -7.43 -11.28
CA SER A 96 -14.03 -8.25 -10.88
C SER A 96 -13.95 -9.71 -11.33
N ALA A 97 -13.10 -10.03 -12.30
CA ALA A 97 -12.82 -11.41 -12.72
C ALA A 97 -11.76 -12.10 -11.85
N GLY A 98 -11.15 -11.38 -10.89
CA GLY A 98 -10.09 -11.88 -10.02
C GLY A 98 -8.70 -11.88 -10.68
N ASN A 99 -8.53 -11.26 -11.85
CA ASN A 99 -7.23 -11.05 -12.47
C ASN A 99 -6.53 -9.84 -11.86
N MET A 100 -5.19 -9.86 -11.82
CA MET A 100 -4.41 -8.71 -11.40
C MET A 100 -4.28 -7.71 -12.55
N LEU A 101 -4.54 -6.44 -12.27
CA LEU A 101 -4.08 -5.33 -13.09
C LEU A 101 -2.81 -4.77 -12.44
N VAL A 102 -1.75 -4.62 -13.22
CA VAL A 102 -0.42 -4.22 -12.74
C VAL A 102 0.03 -2.97 -13.47
N ALA A 103 0.33 -1.91 -12.73
CA ALA A 103 1.00 -0.74 -13.30
C ALA A 103 2.46 -1.11 -13.60
N ASP A 104 2.85 -1.03 -14.86
CA ASP A 104 4.20 -1.37 -15.35
C ASP A 104 4.93 -0.08 -15.71
N PHE A 105 5.74 0.41 -14.80
CA PHE A 105 6.42 1.68 -14.97
C PHE A 105 7.60 1.63 -15.93
N ALA A 106 8.16 0.44 -16.18
CA ALA A 106 9.36 0.29 -17.01
C ALA A 106 9.05 0.04 -18.49
N ALA A 107 7.92 -0.60 -18.82
CA ALA A 107 7.47 -0.80 -20.19
C ALA A 107 6.23 0.06 -20.55
N HIS A 108 5.81 0.95 -19.63
CA HIS A 108 4.75 1.96 -19.83
C HIS A 108 3.40 1.35 -20.21
N ASN A 109 2.96 0.35 -19.43
CA ASN A 109 1.70 -0.36 -19.64
C ASN A 109 0.86 -0.44 -18.36
N ILE A 110 -0.40 -0.81 -18.52
CA ILE A 110 -1.14 -1.55 -17.52
C ILE A 110 -1.22 -2.99 -18.03
N LEU A 111 -0.69 -3.94 -17.24
CA LEU A 111 -0.72 -5.36 -17.56
C LEU A 111 -1.93 -6.03 -16.91
N GLU A 112 -2.40 -7.14 -17.49
CA GLU A 112 -3.33 -8.06 -16.86
C GLU A 112 -2.64 -9.41 -16.65
N VAL A 113 -2.69 -9.92 -15.42
CA VAL A 113 -2.21 -11.26 -15.07
C VAL A 113 -3.41 -12.13 -14.74
N ASN A 114 -3.62 -13.20 -15.50
CA ASN A 114 -4.59 -14.22 -15.13
C ASN A 114 -4.09 -14.99 -13.91
N THR A 115 -4.81 -14.89 -12.79
CA THR A 115 -4.35 -15.47 -11.51
C THR A 115 -4.40 -17.00 -11.48
N THR A 116 -5.12 -17.64 -12.41
CA THR A 116 -5.21 -19.09 -12.52
C THR A 116 -4.14 -19.65 -13.46
N THR A 117 -4.06 -19.12 -14.70
CA THR A 117 -3.12 -19.61 -15.73
C THR A 117 -1.73 -18.97 -15.61
N LYS A 118 -1.62 -17.85 -14.87
CA LYS A 118 -0.42 -16.99 -14.77
C LYS A 118 0.01 -16.35 -16.10
N GLU A 119 -0.85 -16.38 -17.08
CA GLU A 119 -0.63 -15.68 -18.36
C GLU A 119 -0.64 -14.18 -18.14
N VAL A 120 0.32 -13.47 -18.74
CA VAL A 120 0.46 -12.02 -18.67
C VAL A 120 0.23 -11.42 -20.05
N SER A 121 -0.66 -10.44 -20.10
CA SER A 121 -0.96 -9.68 -21.32
C SER A 121 -1.00 -8.18 -21.06
N VAL A 122 -0.92 -7.38 -22.12
CA VAL A 122 -1.12 -5.93 -22.01
C VAL A 122 -2.64 -5.67 -21.92
N TYR A 123 -3.06 -5.11 -20.78
CA TYR A 123 -4.44 -4.66 -20.58
C TYR A 123 -4.70 -3.34 -21.30
N CYS A 124 -3.79 -2.37 -21.13
CA CYS A 124 -3.86 -1.07 -21.77
C CYS A 124 -2.47 -0.52 -22.03
N HIS A 125 -2.29 0.12 -23.17
CA HIS A 125 -1.12 0.91 -23.53
C HIS A 125 -1.57 2.20 -24.17
N ASP A 126 -0.92 3.32 -23.82
CA ASP A 126 -1.08 4.60 -24.50
C ASP A 126 0.29 5.25 -24.69
N ALA A 127 0.54 5.85 -25.85
CA ALA A 127 1.80 6.49 -26.16
C ALA A 127 2.10 7.72 -25.25
N GLY A 128 1.07 8.23 -24.58
CA GLY A 128 1.19 9.32 -23.60
C GLY A 128 1.56 8.87 -22.20
N PHE A 129 1.62 7.58 -21.90
CA PHE A 129 2.08 7.07 -20.61
C PHE A 129 3.55 7.42 -20.38
N ASN A 130 3.86 7.96 -19.19
CA ASN A 130 5.22 8.17 -18.73
C ASN A 130 5.73 6.92 -17.99
N GLN A 131 5.28 6.76 -16.76
CA GLN A 131 5.68 5.68 -15.85
C GLN A 131 4.49 5.30 -14.97
N PRO A 132 3.44 4.60 -15.51
CA PRO A 132 2.28 4.20 -14.70
C PRO A 132 2.73 3.63 -13.35
N ASN A 133 2.31 4.29 -12.25
CA ASN A 133 2.86 4.05 -10.93
C ASN A 133 1.86 3.33 -10.02
N ASP A 134 0.87 4.02 -9.47
CA ASP A 134 -0.17 3.40 -8.65
C ASP A 134 -1.52 3.42 -9.38
N ILE A 135 -2.37 2.45 -9.08
CA ILE A 135 -3.70 2.31 -9.69
C ILE A 135 -4.76 2.03 -8.61
N CYS A 136 -5.95 2.53 -8.85
CA CYS A 136 -7.14 2.12 -8.10
C CYS A 136 -8.30 1.84 -9.06
N ILE A 137 -9.24 1.01 -8.63
CA ILE A 137 -10.37 0.58 -9.46
C ILE A 137 -11.69 0.91 -8.77
N ASN A 138 -12.66 1.43 -9.52
CA ASN A 138 -14.00 1.67 -9.00
C ASN A 138 -14.92 0.45 -9.15
N LYS A 139 -16.12 0.53 -8.57
CA LYS A 139 -17.11 -0.57 -8.63
C LYS A 139 -17.62 -0.87 -10.04
N LYS A 140 -17.44 0.04 -11.01
CA LYS A 140 -17.81 -0.13 -12.42
C LYS A 140 -16.68 -0.75 -13.25
N GLY A 141 -15.51 -1.02 -12.65
CA GLY A 141 -14.34 -1.59 -13.31
C GLY A 141 -13.45 -0.56 -14.02
N MET A 142 -13.74 0.74 -13.90
CA MET A 142 -12.83 1.79 -14.40
C MET A 142 -11.60 1.88 -13.51
N VAL A 143 -10.43 1.91 -14.12
CA VAL A 143 -9.12 2.05 -13.46
C VAL A 143 -8.69 3.51 -13.53
N PHE A 144 -8.20 4.04 -12.42
CA PHE A 144 -7.51 5.33 -12.36
C PHE A 144 -6.04 5.06 -12.09
N ALA A 145 -5.16 5.70 -12.85
CA ALA A 145 -3.72 5.53 -12.76
C ALA A 145 -3.02 6.87 -12.54
N SER A 146 -2.11 6.91 -11.58
CA SER A 146 -1.11 7.97 -11.48
C SER A 146 0.04 7.65 -12.42
N ASP A 147 0.59 8.67 -13.04
CA ASP A 147 1.60 8.50 -14.09
C ASP A 147 2.65 9.63 -14.02
N PRO A 148 3.64 9.48 -13.14
CA PRO A 148 4.69 10.47 -12.95
C PRO A 148 5.71 10.48 -14.08
N ASN A 149 6.37 11.63 -14.24
CA ASN A 149 7.66 11.75 -14.87
C ASN A 149 8.67 12.20 -13.80
N TRP A 150 9.37 11.28 -13.20
CA TRP A 150 10.29 11.53 -12.10
C TRP A 150 11.41 12.50 -12.47
N GLN A 151 11.94 12.39 -13.70
CA GLN A 151 13.04 13.24 -14.16
C GLN A 151 12.61 14.71 -14.29
N LYS A 152 11.38 14.95 -14.76
CA LYS A 152 10.82 16.30 -14.95
C LYS A 152 10.09 16.81 -13.70
N GLN A 153 9.88 15.95 -12.71
CA GLN A 153 9.07 16.21 -11.51
C GLN A 153 7.64 16.66 -11.86
N THR A 154 7.08 16.09 -12.92
CA THR A 154 5.71 16.28 -13.38
C THR A 154 4.92 14.99 -13.29
N GLY A 155 3.62 15.07 -13.53
CA GLY A 155 2.76 13.90 -13.54
C GLY A 155 1.41 14.16 -14.15
N GLN A 156 0.66 13.10 -14.31
CA GLN A 156 -0.67 13.10 -14.90
C GLN A 156 -1.55 12.02 -14.26
N ILE A 157 -2.85 12.08 -14.52
CA ILE A 157 -3.85 11.13 -14.08
C ILE A 157 -4.58 10.60 -15.31
N TRP A 158 -4.66 9.28 -15.39
CA TRP A 158 -5.38 8.58 -16.46
C TRP A 158 -6.59 7.84 -15.91
N ARG A 159 -7.63 7.70 -16.73
CA ARG A 159 -8.71 6.73 -16.58
C ARG A 159 -8.62 5.71 -17.68
N ILE A 160 -8.69 4.44 -17.33
CA ILE A 160 -8.81 3.33 -18.28
C ILE A 160 -10.20 2.73 -18.12
N ASP A 161 -10.99 2.79 -19.18
CA ASP A 161 -12.36 2.29 -19.20
C ASP A 161 -12.40 0.75 -19.38
N THR A 162 -13.54 0.14 -19.17
CA THR A 162 -13.70 -1.31 -19.29
C THR A 162 -13.49 -1.87 -20.71
N ASP A 163 -13.55 -0.99 -21.71
CA ASP A 163 -13.15 -1.31 -23.10
C ASP A 163 -11.62 -1.17 -23.32
N ARG A 164 -10.87 -0.97 -22.23
CA ARG A 164 -9.40 -0.87 -22.18
C ARG A 164 -8.82 0.39 -22.84
N LYS A 165 -9.65 1.41 -23.11
CA LYS A 165 -9.16 2.69 -23.64
C LYS A 165 -8.73 3.62 -22.51
N ALA A 166 -7.57 4.24 -22.68
CA ALA A 166 -7.06 5.26 -21.78
C ALA A 166 -7.62 6.65 -22.15
N THR A 167 -7.94 7.43 -21.13
CA THR A 167 -8.33 8.84 -21.24
C THR A 167 -7.48 9.63 -20.28
N LEU A 168 -6.75 10.63 -20.78
CA LEU A 168 -6.02 11.56 -19.94
C LEU A 168 -6.99 12.50 -19.23
N LEU A 169 -7.09 12.38 -17.91
CA LEU A 169 -8.01 13.21 -17.10
C LEU A 169 -7.36 14.52 -16.64
N LYS A 170 -6.07 14.46 -16.28
CA LYS A 170 -5.33 15.61 -15.76
C LYS A 170 -3.87 15.50 -16.17
N LYS A 171 -3.29 16.63 -16.60
CA LYS A 171 -1.87 16.79 -16.91
C LYS A 171 -1.27 17.95 -16.11
N ASP A 172 0.02 18.13 -16.24
CA ASP A 172 0.77 19.26 -15.66
C ASP A 172 0.64 19.31 -14.12
N MET A 173 0.52 18.12 -13.48
CA MET A 173 0.62 17.97 -12.04
C MET A 173 2.09 17.86 -11.62
N GLY A 174 2.34 17.89 -10.32
CA GLY A 174 3.63 17.49 -9.75
C GLY A 174 3.87 15.97 -9.92
N THR A 175 4.83 15.43 -9.20
CA THR A 175 5.20 14.01 -9.27
C THR A 175 4.10 13.12 -8.66
N THR A 176 3.07 12.80 -9.46
CA THR A 176 1.94 11.98 -9.01
C THR A 176 2.42 10.58 -8.61
N ASN A 177 1.94 10.06 -7.48
CA ASN A 177 2.31 8.75 -6.97
C ASN A 177 1.07 8.01 -6.43
N GLY A 178 0.92 7.81 -5.14
CA GLY A 178 -0.24 7.11 -4.59
C GLY A 178 -1.57 7.68 -5.08
N ILE A 179 -2.49 6.79 -5.46
CA ILE A 179 -3.83 7.11 -5.94
C ILE A 179 -4.86 6.19 -5.27
N CYS A 180 -5.95 6.77 -4.75
CA CYS A 180 -6.95 6.02 -4.02
C CYS A 180 -8.34 6.63 -4.17
N LEU A 181 -9.36 5.79 -4.39
CA LEU A 181 -10.77 6.20 -4.33
C LEU A 181 -11.34 6.07 -2.91
N SER A 182 -12.14 7.04 -2.48
CA SER A 182 -12.99 6.91 -1.31
C SER A 182 -13.90 5.68 -1.40
N PRO A 183 -14.41 5.13 -0.27
CA PRO A 183 -15.25 3.93 -0.29
C PRO A 183 -16.53 4.06 -1.11
N ASP A 184 -17.09 5.27 -1.18
CA ASP A 184 -18.27 5.59 -2.00
C ASP A 184 -17.94 5.85 -3.48
N GLY A 185 -16.64 5.98 -3.81
CA GLY A 185 -16.14 6.21 -5.17
C GLY A 185 -16.33 7.66 -5.67
N LYS A 186 -16.70 8.59 -4.80
CA LYS A 186 -16.99 9.97 -5.18
C LYS A 186 -15.80 10.92 -5.05
N THR A 187 -14.74 10.49 -4.40
CA THR A 187 -13.51 11.28 -4.24
C THR A 187 -12.30 10.45 -4.69
N LEU A 188 -11.48 11.01 -5.55
CA LEU A 188 -10.18 10.48 -5.92
C LEU A 188 -9.09 11.27 -5.19
N TYR A 189 -8.31 10.59 -4.38
CA TYR A 189 -7.11 11.16 -3.75
C TYR A 189 -5.89 10.82 -4.60
N VAL A 190 -5.06 11.82 -4.87
CA VAL A 190 -3.79 11.66 -5.59
C VAL A 190 -2.73 12.48 -4.87
N ASN A 191 -1.62 11.85 -4.49
CA ASN A 191 -0.52 12.62 -3.94
C ASN A 191 0.52 12.98 -4.99
N GLU A 192 1.29 14.01 -4.68
CA GLU A 192 2.49 14.44 -5.38
C GLU A 192 3.67 14.31 -4.41
N SER A 193 4.50 13.30 -4.61
CA SER A 193 5.58 12.92 -3.69
C SER A 193 6.57 14.06 -3.43
N VAL A 194 7.13 14.65 -4.48
CA VAL A 194 8.15 15.71 -4.38
C VAL A 194 7.54 17.00 -3.84
N GLN A 195 6.32 17.31 -4.23
CA GLN A 195 5.59 18.49 -3.79
C GLN A 195 4.93 18.33 -2.42
N ARG A 196 4.96 17.10 -1.87
CA ARG A 196 4.54 16.79 -0.49
C ARG A 196 3.09 17.15 -0.16
N ARG A 197 2.19 16.94 -1.12
CA ARG A 197 0.77 17.27 -0.97
C ARG A 197 -0.13 16.15 -1.48
N ILE A 198 -1.34 16.12 -0.96
CA ILE A 198 -2.42 15.25 -1.41
C ILE A 198 -3.52 16.14 -1.97
N TRP A 199 -3.95 15.81 -3.18
CA TRP A 199 -5.12 16.39 -3.82
C TRP A 199 -6.34 15.51 -3.60
N ALA A 200 -7.51 16.12 -3.48
CA ALA A 200 -8.80 15.43 -3.59
C ALA A 200 -9.56 16.02 -4.78
N PHE A 201 -10.05 15.13 -5.64
CA PHE A 201 -10.88 15.44 -6.80
C PHE A 201 -12.26 14.84 -6.60
N ASP A 202 -13.31 15.55 -6.92
CA ASP A 202 -14.63 14.97 -7.06
C ASP A 202 -14.67 14.08 -8.30
N VAL A 203 -15.38 12.95 -8.23
CA VAL A 203 -15.49 11.98 -9.32
C VAL A 203 -16.96 11.81 -9.66
N ASP A 204 -17.33 12.06 -10.92
CA ASP A 204 -18.68 11.82 -11.41
C ASP A 204 -18.92 10.34 -11.75
N GLU A 205 -20.17 9.99 -12.06
CA GLU A 205 -20.55 8.62 -12.41
C GLU A 205 -19.89 8.06 -13.69
N LYS A 206 -19.38 8.96 -14.55
CA LYS A 206 -18.63 8.60 -15.76
C LYS A 206 -17.13 8.52 -15.51
N GLY A 207 -16.69 8.77 -14.28
CA GLY A 207 -15.27 8.77 -13.90
C GLY A 207 -14.50 10.01 -14.33
N ASN A 208 -15.18 11.12 -14.64
CA ASN A 208 -14.51 12.39 -14.90
C ASN A 208 -14.17 13.08 -13.58
N LEU A 209 -13.08 13.84 -13.58
CA LEU A 209 -12.66 14.63 -12.43
C LEU A 209 -13.36 15.99 -12.44
N GLY A 210 -13.95 16.33 -11.29
CA GLY A 210 -14.57 17.63 -11.03
C GLY A 210 -13.63 18.56 -10.25
N GLU A 211 -14.16 19.17 -9.18
CA GLU A 211 -13.43 20.14 -8.37
C GLU A 211 -12.15 19.51 -7.77
N GLN A 212 -11.06 20.28 -7.83
CA GLN A 212 -9.76 19.94 -7.26
C GLN A 212 -9.51 20.79 -6.01
N ARG A 213 -9.15 20.14 -4.89
CA ARG A 213 -8.81 20.82 -3.64
C ARG A 213 -7.59 20.18 -2.98
N ILE A 214 -6.80 20.99 -2.28
CA ILE A 214 -5.72 20.47 -1.42
C ILE A 214 -6.37 19.76 -0.26
N PHE A 215 -6.03 18.48 -0.09
CA PHE A 215 -6.49 17.65 1.03
C PHE A 215 -5.51 17.69 2.21
N ALA A 216 -4.20 17.54 1.92
CA ALA A 216 -3.13 17.64 2.91
C ALA A 216 -1.86 18.22 2.29
N LEU A 217 -1.07 18.90 3.10
CA LEU A 217 0.22 19.48 2.73
C LEU A 217 1.19 19.34 3.89
N PHE A 218 2.41 18.90 3.59
CA PHE A 218 3.50 18.78 4.56
C PHE A 218 4.73 19.56 4.12
N THR A 219 5.51 20.03 5.07
CA THR A 219 6.76 20.76 4.81
C THR A 219 7.97 19.83 4.76
N ASP A 220 7.83 18.60 5.27
CA ASP A 220 8.87 17.58 5.36
C ASP A 220 8.44 16.31 4.60
N TYR A 221 9.36 15.47 4.20
CA TYR A 221 9.19 14.14 3.59
C TYR A 221 8.03 14.03 2.56
N GLY A 222 8.18 13.10 1.62
CA GLY A 222 7.17 12.83 0.59
C GLY A 222 6.05 11.92 1.05
N PHE A 223 5.10 11.73 0.14
CA PHE A 223 4.09 10.68 0.20
C PHE A 223 4.42 9.62 -0.85
N ASP A 224 3.90 8.41 -0.64
CA ASP A 224 3.95 7.32 -1.61
C ASP A 224 2.57 6.66 -1.70
N GLY A 225 2.39 5.37 -1.46
CA GLY A 225 1.10 4.70 -1.56
C GLY A 225 0.04 5.18 -0.57
N MET A 226 -1.23 5.02 -0.95
CA MET A 226 -2.39 5.43 -0.13
C MET A 226 -3.54 4.42 -0.26
N LYS A 227 -4.29 4.20 0.83
CA LYS A 227 -5.55 3.42 0.83
C LYS A 227 -6.57 4.02 1.79
N CYS A 228 -7.87 3.85 1.49
CA CYS A 228 -8.94 4.23 2.39
C CYS A 228 -9.45 3.04 3.22
N ASP A 229 -9.85 3.31 4.46
CA ASP A 229 -10.68 2.38 5.23
C ASP A 229 -12.17 2.53 4.90
N MET A 230 -13.02 1.69 5.47
CA MET A 230 -14.48 1.69 5.20
C MET A 230 -15.22 2.92 5.75
N ARG A 231 -14.61 3.70 6.66
CA ARG A 231 -15.14 5.00 7.11
C ARG A 231 -14.66 6.16 6.25
N GLY A 232 -13.81 5.88 5.26
CA GLY A 232 -13.22 6.88 4.37
C GLY A 232 -12.00 7.58 4.96
N ASN A 233 -11.44 7.10 6.06
CA ASN A 233 -10.16 7.61 6.53
C ASN A 233 -9.07 7.22 5.53
N LEU A 234 -8.23 8.18 5.15
CA LEU A 234 -7.14 7.98 4.21
C LEU A 234 -5.85 7.69 4.97
N TYR A 235 -5.28 6.52 4.71
CA TYR A 235 -3.95 6.09 5.16
C TYR A 235 -2.95 6.43 4.07
N ALA A 236 -1.93 7.20 4.37
CA ALA A 236 -0.89 7.60 3.43
C ALA A 236 0.51 7.34 4.00
N THR A 237 1.35 6.68 3.21
CA THR A 237 2.74 6.43 3.58
C THR A 237 3.56 7.70 3.48
N ARG A 238 4.51 7.88 4.43
CA ARG A 238 5.46 8.99 4.47
C ARG A 238 6.86 8.48 4.16
N TYR A 239 7.19 8.46 2.88
CA TYR A 239 8.49 8.00 2.38
C TYR A 239 9.64 8.83 2.96
N GLY A 240 10.69 8.16 3.44
CA GLY A 240 11.85 8.76 4.10
C GLY A 240 11.63 9.09 5.59
N LYS A 241 10.36 9.29 6.04
CA LYS A 241 10.02 9.52 7.45
C LYS A 241 9.88 8.22 8.23
N GLY A 242 9.37 7.19 7.60
CA GLY A 242 9.10 5.90 8.25
C GLY A 242 7.78 5.89 9.00
N THR A 243 6.73 6.53 8.47
CA THR A 243 5.42 6.55 9.11
C THR A 243 4.28 6.34 8.12
N VAL A 244 3.13 5.95 8.63
CA VAL A 244 1.84 6.03 7.94
C VAL A 244 0.97 7.03 8.68
N VAL A 245 0.50 8.08 8.00
CA VAL A 245 -0.43 9.03 8.58
C VAL A 245 -1.86 8.67 8.20
N VAL A 246 -2.81 8.97 9.09
CA VAL A 246 -4.23 8.71 8.87
C VAL A 246 -5.00 10.03 8.96
N PHE A 247 -5.80 10.31 7.93
CA PHE A 247 -6.66 11.48 7.87
C PHE A 247 -8.13 11.07 7.87
N THR A 248 -8.98 11.85 8.53
CA THR A 248 -10.44 11.77 8.33
C THR A 248 -10.79 12.19 6.90
N PRO A 249 -12.01 11.87 6.40
CA PRO A 249 -12.48 12.37 5.09
C PRO A 249 -12.43 13.90 4.94
N GLY A 250 -12.46 14.62 6.05
CA GLY A 250 -12.33 16.09 6.08
C GLY A 250 -10.89 16.60 6.10
N GLY A 251 -9.88 15.74 5.97
CA GLY A 251 -8.46 16.13 5.92
C GLY A 251 -7.80 16.37 7.29
N LYS A 252 -8.50 16.09 8.40
CA LYS A 252 -7.89 16.19 9.74
C LYS A 252 -7.02 14.96 9.99
N GLN A 253 -5.74 15.15 10.28
CA GLN A 253 -4.87 14.08 10.75
C GLN A 253 -5.33 13.59 12.13
N ILE A 254 -5.52 12.27 12.27
CA ILE A 254 -6.00 11.63 13.50
C ILE A 254 -5.03 10.62 14.08
N GLN A 255 -4.09 10.11 13.26
CA GLN A 255 -3.09 9.13 13.69
C GLN A 255 -1.81 9.27 12.87
N GLU A 256 -0.69 8.86 13.46
CA GLU A 256 0.58 8.61 12.77
C GLU A 256 1.23 7.36 13.38
N ILE A 257 1.45 6.35 12.54
CA ILE A 257 1.98 5.04 12.92
C ILE A 257 3.46 5.01 12.53
N THR A 258 4.34 4.79 13.51
CA THR A 258 5.78 4.67 13.25
C THR A 258 6.12 3.23 12.86
N LEU A 259 6.93 3.09 11.81
CA LEU A 259 7.50 1.84 11.32
C LEU A 259 9.00 1.78 11.64
N LYS A 260 9.60 0.60 11.56
CA LYS A 260 11.06 0.44 11.72
C LYS A 260 11.81 0.95 10.49
N GLY A 261 11.29 0.60 9.29
CA GLY A 261 11.82 1.11 8.02
C GLY A 261 11.48 2.57 7.79
N LYS A 262 12.26 3.24 6.95
CA LYS A 262 12.09 4.67 6.62
C LYS A 262 11.48 4.88 5.25
N ASP A 263 11.84 4.06 4.28
CA ASP A 263 11.38 4.19 2.90
C ASP A 263 10.06 3.41 2.72
N VAL A 264 9.01 3.94 3.36
CA VAL A 264 7.66 3.35 3.36
C VAL A 264 7.00 3.60 2.03
N SER A 265 6.90 2.58 1.18
CA SER A 265 6.43 2.76 -0.20
C SER A 265 4.90 2.63 -0.31
N ASN A 266 4.29 1.51 0.06
CA ASN A 266 2.86 1.34 -0.13
C ASN A 266 2.22 0.54 1.00
N LEU A 267 0.89 0.43 0.98
CA LEU A 267 0.14 -0.31 1.98
C LEU A 267 -1.12 -0.96 1.39
N VAL A 268 -1.61 -2.01 2.06
CA VAL A 268 -2.89 -2.65 1.73
C VAL A 268 -3.54 -3.19 2.99
N PHE A 269 -4.87 -3.18 3.02
CA PHE A 269 -5.63 -3.84 4.06
C PHE A 269 -5.90 -5.31 3.71
N GLY A 270 -5.79 -6.19 4.70
CA GLY A 270 -6.03 -7.60 4.55
C GLY A 270 -6.25 -8.30 5.90
N GLY A 271 -5.94 -9.60 5.95
CA GLY A 271 -6.30 -10.46 7.07
C GLY A 271 -7.77 -10.85 7.01
N LYS A 272 -8.19 -11.79 7.87
CA LYS A 272 -9.57 -12.35 7.86
C LYS A 272 -10.67 -11.30 8.04
N ASP A 273 -10.38 -10.20 8.71
CA ASP A 273 -11.32 -9.13 9.07
C ASP A 273 -11.00 -7.81 8.37
N TYR A 274 -10.06 -7.79 7.42
CA TYR A 274 -9.56 -6.61 6.72
C TYR A 274 -9.05 -5.49 7.65
N ARG A 275 -8.63 -5.84 8.88
CA ARG A 275 -8.09 -4.92 9.88
C ARG A 275 -6.58 -5.06 10.09
N THR A 276 -5.91 -5.79 9.22
CA THR A 276 -4.46 -5.82 9.16
C THR A 276 -4.00 -4.97 7.99
N CYS A 277 -3.23 -3.94 8.27
CA CYS A 277 -2.55 -3.15 7.25
C CYS A 277 -1.16 -3.74 7.03
N PHE A 278 -0.86 -4.19 5.82
CA PHE A 278 0.45 -4.65 5.38
C PHE A 278 1.14 -3.51 4.66
N VAL A 279 2.41 -3.28 4.96
CA VAL A 279 3.18 -2.13 4.48
C VAL A 279 4.48 -2.59 3.85
N THR A 280 4.81 -2.08 2.68
CA THR A 280 6.06 -2.35 1.98
C THR A 280 7.13 -1.31 2.34
N LEU A 281 8.39 -1.78 2.49
CA LEU A 281 9.52 -0.99 2.97
C LEU A 281 10.72 -1.23 2.06
N GLN A 282 11.11 -0.22 1.29
CA GLN A 282 12.16 -0.32 0.29
C GLN A 282 13.57 -0.43 0.91
N ASP A 283 13.83 0.30 2.00
CA ASP A 283 15.11 0.25 2.72
C ASP A 283 15.34 -1.10 3.41
N ARG A 284 14.27 -1.77 3.85
CA ARG A 284 14.33 -3.09 4.48
C ARG A 284 14.14 -4.24 3.47
N LYS A 285 13.67 -3.94 2.26
CA LYS A 285 13.33 -4.94 1.22
C LYS A 285 12.42 -6.04 1.76
N GLY A 286 11.39 -5.62 2.52
CA GLY A 286 10.48 -6.47 3.25
C GLY A 286 9.22 -5.75 3.66
N MET A 287 8.43 -6.39 4.51
CA MET A 287 7.13 -5.86 4.93
C MET A 287 7.00 -5.80 6.45
N GLU A 288 6.29 -4.79 6.90
CA GLU A 288 5.72 -4.71 8.25
C GLU A 288 4.20 -4.78 8.19
N LYS A 289 3.56 -4.98 9.33
CA LYS A 289 2.11 -4.97 9.49
C LYS A 289 1.70 -4.32 10.80
N PHE A 290 0.51 -3.73 10.81
CA PHE A 290 -0.13 -3.24 12.04
C PHE A 290 -1.65 -3.48 12.01
N ARG A 291 -2.28 -3.47 13.20
CA ARG A 291 -3.73 -3.60 13.33
C ARG A 291 -4.39 -2.24 13.35
N VAL A 292 -5.60 -2.16 12.79
CA VAL A 292 -6.46 -0.99 12.78
C VAL A 292 -7.82 -1.30 13.39
N ASP A 293 -8.54 -0.27 13.84
CA ASP A 293 -9.87 -0.37 14.44
C ASP A 293 -11.00 -0.37 13.41
N VAL A 294 -10.73 0.11 12.19
CA VAL A 294 -11.68 0.14 11.06
C VAL A 294 -11.16 -0.78 9.95
N PRO A 295 -11.98 -1.69 9.39
CA PRO A 295 -11.53 -2.50 8.27
C PRO A 295 -11.23 -1.64 7.04
N GLY A 296 -10.26 -2.10 6.22
CA GLY A 296 -10.02 -1.51 4.91
C GLY A 296 -11.14 -1.76 3.91
N LYS A 297 -11.08 -1.01 2.83
CA LYS A 297 -11.99 -1.16 1.70
C LYS A 297 -11.60 -2.37 0.86
#